data_37c01dea9301f60be85f03f7ae4e3089
#
_entry.id   37c01dea9301f60be85f03f7ae4e3089
#
_cell.length_a   1.000
_cell.length_b   1.000
_cell.length_c   1.000
_cell.angle_alpha   90.00
_cell.angle_beta   90.00
_cell.angle_gamma   90.00
#
_symmetry.space_group_name_H-M   'P 1'
#
loop_
_entity.id
_entity.type
_entity.pdbx_description
1 polymer ?
#
loop_
_entity_poly.entity_id
_entity_poly.type
_entity_poly.pdbx_seq_one_letter_code
_entity_poly.pdbx_strand_id
1 'polypeptide(L)'
;MAIFAIKNLNGWNNVEGKIFLGEELGLTGAEASVQRLAAGENPAFLHSHKTHEELYIIISGKGEYEVDGVKNEVGEGCIFRVSPAGVRALRNTGDDDMVMMCIQYEAKPISSFMDDANIIPIEK
;
A
#
# COMPACT_ATOMS: atom_id res chain seq x y z
N MET A 1 -4.37 -10.75 -23.88
CA MET A 1 -4.32 -10.27 -22.48
C MET A 1 -5.57 -10.74 -21.73
N ALA A 2 -5.39 -11.27 -20.54
CA ALA A 2 -6.52 -11.70 -19.73
C ALA A 2 -7.29 -10.49 -19.20
N ILE A 3 -8.62 -10.67 -19.07
CA ILE A 3 -9.51 -9.62 -18.56
C ILE A 3 -9.35 -9.43 -17.05
N PHE A 4 -8.87 -10.45 -16.35
CA PHE A 4 -8.62 -10.36 -14.92
C PHE A 4 -7.48 -11.30 -14.52
N ALA A 5 -6.94 -11.08 -13.33
CA ALA A 5 -5.93 -11.94 -12.76
C ALA A 5 -6.18 -12.07 -11.25
N ILE A 6 -5.85 -13.22 -10.69
CA ILE A 6 -6.01 -13.51 -9.26
C ILE A 6 -4.67 -14.02 -8.72
N LYS A 7 -4.25 -13.45 -7.58
CA LYS A 7 -3.14 -13.96 -6.80
C LYS A 7 -3.67 -14.29 -5.41
N ASN A 8 -3.39 -15.49 -4.94
CA ASN A 8 -3.80 -15.90 -3.60
C ASN A 8 -2.56 -16.15 -2.74
N LEU A 9 -2.41 -15.37 -1.67
CA LEU A 9 -1.31 -15.53 -0.73
C LEU A 9 -1.61 -16.60 0.33
N ASN A 10 -2.85 -17.10 0.37
CA ASN A 10 -3.31 -18.06 1.36
C ASN A 10 -3.19 -17.55 2.80
N GLY A 11 -3.31 -16.24 2.96
CA GLY A 11 -3.27 -15.56 4.24
C GLY A 11 -2.11 -14.57 4.33
N TRP A 12 -2.29 -13.52 5.11
CA TRP A 12 -1.28 -12.48 5.27
C TRP A 12 -0.02 -12.98 5.98
N ASN A 13 -0.13 -14.07 6.75
CA ASN A 13 1.01 -14.66 7.43
C ASN A 13 2.03 -15.27 6.47
N ASN A 14 1.64 -15.49 5.22
CA ASN A 14 2.52 -16.06 4.21
C ASN A 14 3.30 -15.01 3.42
N VAL A 15 3.12 -13.73 3.72
CA VAL A 15 3.91 -12.68 3.10
C VAL A 15 5.33 -12.71 3.65
N GLU A 16 6.32 -12.85 2.77
CA GLU A 16 7.74 -12.78 3.13
C GLU A 16 8.40 -11.70 2.28
N GLY A 17 9.19 -10.84 2.93
CA GLY A 17 9.83 -9.75 2.24
C GLY A 17 8.82 -8.78 1.61
N LYS A 18 9.07 -8.40 0.37
CA LYS A 18 8.21 -7.47 -0.37
C LYS A 18 7.79 -8.08 -1.70
N ILE A 19 6.49 -8.04 -1.94
CA ILE A 19 5.88 -8.58 -3.17
C ILE A 19 5.28 -7.42 -3.95
N PHE A 20 5.70 -7.25 -5.21
CA PHE A 20 5.11 -6.27 -6.12
C PHE A 20 4.01 -6.93 -6.93
N LEU A 21 2.85 -6.29 -7.01
CA LEU A 21 1.66 -6.88 -7.64
C LEU A 21 1.38 -6.35 -9.05
N GLY A 22 1.99 -5.23 -9.43
CA GLY A 22 1.69 -4.58 -10.70
C GLY A 22 1.88 -5.49 -11.90
N GLU A 23 3.06 -6.06 -12.04
CA GLU A 23 3.36 -6.94 -13.18
C GLU A 23 2.58 -8.25 -13.10
N GLU A 24 2.56 -8.89 -11.94
CA GLU A 24 1.86 -10.17 -11.77
C GLU A 24 0.37 -10.09 -12.09
N LEU A 25 -0.27 -8.99 -11.70
CA LEU A 25 -1.71 -8.81 -11.90
C LEU A 25 -2.05 -8.02 -13.17
N GLY A 26 -1.05 -7.45 -13.82
CA GLY A 26 -1.27 -6.61 -14.99
C GLY A 26 -1.93 -5.28 -14.66
N LEU A 27 -1.60 -4.66 -13.52
CA LEU A 27 -2.15 -3.37 -13.15
C LEU A 27 -1.66 -2.29 -14.09
N THR A 28 -2.51 -1.36 -14.47
CA THR A 28 -2.16 -0.29 -15.40
C THR A 28 -2.18 1.11 -14.80
N GLY A 29 -2.98 1.34 -13.79
CA GLY A 29 -3.13 2.67 -13.20
C GLY A 29 -2.50 2.83 -11.83
N ALA A 30 -1.91 1.78 -11.30
CA ALA A 30 -1.32 1.79 -9.97
C ALA A 30 -0.27 0.69 -9.85
N GLU A 31 0.66 0.86 -8.94
CA GLU A 31 1.51 -0.21 -8.44
C GLU A 31 1.10 -0.51 -7.01
N ALA A 32 1.02 -1.76 -6.66
CA ALA A 32 0.71 -2.17 -5.30
C ALA A 32 1.78 -3.14 -4.81
N SER A 33 2.12 -3.04 -3.54
CA SER A 33 3.05 -3.97 -2.91
C SER A 33 2.55 -4.38 -1.55
N VAL A 34 2.88 -5.60 -1.16
CA VAL A 34 2.64 -6.12 0.17
C VAL A 34 3.99 -6.46 0.77
N GLN A 35 4.22 -6.07 2.00
CA GLN A 35 5.53 -6.23 2.63
C GLN A 35 5.39 -6.66 4.08
N ARG A 36 6.30 -7.55 4.48
CA ARG A 36 6.52 -7.88 5.89
C ARG A 36 7.76 -7.15 6.37
N LEU A 37 7.60 -6.40 7.44
CA LEU A 37 8.71 -5.74 8.14
C LEU A 37 8.95 -6.49 9.44
N ALA A 38 10.16 -7.02 9.61
CA ALA A 38 10.53 -7.70 10.86
C ALA A 38 10.51 -6.73 12.03
N ALA A 39 10.28 -7.26 13.24
CA ALA A 39 10.32 -6.45 14.45
C ALA A 39 11.61 -5.64 14.52
N GLY A 40 11.49 -4.33 14.76
CA GLY A 40 12.62 -3.43 14.86
C GLY A 40 13.26 -3.02 13.53
N GLU A 41 12.72 -3.48 12.41
CA GLU A 41 13.30 -3.17 11.10
C GLU A 41 13.08 -1.70 10.73
N ASN A 42 14.16 -1.04 10.31
CA ASN A 42 14.16 0.33 9.87
C ASN A 42 14.59 0.41 8.41
N PRO A 43 13.98 1.30 7.61
CA PRO A 43 14.44 1.50 6.24
C PRO A 43 15.83 2.15 6.24
N ALA A 44 16.58 1.94 5.17
CA ALA A 44 17.93 2.49 5.03
C ALA A 44 17.91 4.00 4.73
N PHE A 45 16.79 4.54 4.25
CA PHE A 45 16.70 5.93 3.81
C PHE A 45 15.26 6.43 3.87
N LEU A 46 15.11 7.75 3.90
CA LEU A 46 13.84 8.43 3.66
C LEU A 46 13.69 8.58 2.15
N HIS A 47 12.45 8.68 1.67
CA HIS A 47 12.22 8.92 0.25
C HIS A 47 10.98 9.79 0.02
N SER A 48 10.90 10.33 -1.19
CA SER A 48 9.73 11.03 -1.70
C SER A 48 9.54 10.61 -3.15
N HIS A 49 8.41 10.99 -3.73
CA HIS A 49 8.13 10.70 -5.14
C HIS A 49 7.99 12.00 -5.93
N LYS A 50 8.20 11.93 -7.23
CA LYS A 50 8.05 13.10 -8.11
C LYS A 50 6.59 13.38 -8.41
N THR A 51 5.83 12.35 -8.76
CA THR A 51 4.45 12.50 -9.24
C THR A 51 3.45 11.56 -8.55
N HIS A 52 3.93 10.53 -7.85
CA HIS A 52 3.04 9.53 -7.28
C HIS A 52 2.64 9.85 -5.84
N GLU A 53 1.36 9.73 -5.59
CA GLU A 53 0.77 9.67 -4.27
C GLU A 53 0.79 8.22 -3.80
N GLU A 54 0.87 7.98 -2.51
CA GLU A 54 0.84 6.63 -1.96
C GLU A 54 -0.24 6.49 -0.90
N LEU A 55 -0.94 5.37 -0.95
CA LEU A 55 -1.90 4.94 0.07
C LEU A 55 -1.31 3.74 0.79
N TYR A 56 -1.18 3.86 2.11
CA TYR A 56 -0.66 2.80 2.97
C TYR A 56 -1.79 2.18 3.78
N ILE A 57 -1.71 0.87 3.97
CA ILE A 57 -2.67 0.12 4.77
C ILE A 57 -1.86 -0.79 5.69
N ILE A 58 -2.02 -0.64 7.01
CA ILE A 58 -1.38 -1.54 7.98
C ILE A 58 -2.33 -2.71 8.20
N ILE A 59 -1.91 -3.90 7.77
CA ILE A 59 -2.71 -5.11 7.85
C ILE A 59 -2.56 -5.76 9.21
N SER A 60 -1.34 -5.80 9.75
CA SER A 60 -1.07 -6.34 11.08
C SER A 60 0.18 -5.72 11.66
N GLY A 61 0.30 -5.73 12.98
CA GLY A 61 1.43 -5.14 13.67
C GLY A 61 1.24 -3.66 13.94
N LYS A 62 2.32 -3.02 14.36
CA LYS A 62 2.34 -1.58 14.66
C LYS A 62 3.70 -0.99 14.34
N GLY A 63 3.74 0.31 14.13
CA GLY A 63 4.97 0.98 13.83
C GLY A 63 4.84 2.48 13.89
N GLU A 64 5.76 3.15 13.22
CA GLU A 64 5.86 4.59 13.20
C GLU A 64 6.03 5.06 11.76
N TYR A 65 5.21 6.01 11.34
CA TYR A 65 5.32 6.61 10.01
C TYR A 65 5.81 8.05 10.14
N GLU A 66 6.97 8.31 9.59
CA GLU A 66 7.57 9.64 9.59
C GLU A 66 7.30 10.33 8.26
N VAL A 67 6.79 11.57 8.31
CA VAL A 67 6.62 12.43 7.13
C VAL A 67 7.14 13.82 7.48
N ASP A 68 8.11 14.31 6.71
CA ASP A 68 8.71 15.65 6.88
C ASP A 68 9.14 15.90 8.33
N GLY A 69 9.72 14.90 8.97
CA GLY A 69 10.22 15.00 10.32
C GLY A 69 9.18 14.80 11.42
N VAL A 70 7.91 14.65 11.06
CA VAL A 70 6.84 14.41 12.03
C VAL A 70 6.55 12.91 12.11
N LYS A 71 6.59 12.37 13.31
CA LYS A 71 6.40 10.94 13.57
C LYS A 71 4.98 10.67 14.03
N ASN A 72 4.37 9.65 13.45
CA ASN A 72 2.99 9.25 13.73
C ASN A 72 2.96 7.77 14.07
N GLU A 73 2.28 7.41 15.15
CA GLU A 73 2.07 6.00 15.48
C GLU A 73 0.99 5.43 14.56
N VAL A 74 1.25 4.24 14.02
CA VAL A 74 0.32 3.53 13.14
C VAL A 74 0.25 2.07 13.59
N GLY A 75 -0.87 1.43 13.29
CA GLY A 75 -1.07 0.03 13.66
C GLY A 75 -2.14 -0.61 12.81
N GLU A 76 -2.49 -1.84 13.17
CA GLU A 76 -3.48 -2.61 12.42
C GLU A 76 -4.75 -1.81 12.18
N GLY A 77 -5.19 -1.76 10.92
CA GLY A 77 -6.37 -1.01 10.53
C GLY A 77 -6.12 0.45 10.19
N CYS A 78 -4.91 0.97 10.39
CA CYS A 78 -4.58 2.32 9.97
C CYS A 78 -4.46 2.39 8.45
N ILE A 79 -5.08 3.40 7.87
CA ILE A 79 -5.03 3.67 6.44
C ILE A 79 -4.64 5.13 6.31
N PHE A 80 -3.58 5.41 5.56
CA PHE A 80 -3.09 6.78 5.45
C PHE A 80 -2.50 7.05 4.07
N ARG A 81 -2.57 8.31 3.68
CA ARG A 81 -2.09 8.79 2.39
C ARG A 81 -0.91 9.74 2.59
N VAL A 82 0.03 9.72 1.65
CA VAL A 82 1.09 10.72 1.59
C VAL A 82 1.17 11.31 0.20
N SER A 83 1.31 12.64 0.13
CA SER A 83 1.51 13.36 -1.12
C SER A 83 2.92 13.09 -1.67
N PRO A 84 3.14 13.26 -2.99
CA PRO A 84 4.43 12.93 -3.59
C PRO A 84 5.63 13.56 -2.88
N ALA A 85 5.53 14.83 -2.53
CA ALA A 85 6.67 15.57 -1.97
C ALA A 85 6.97 15.24 -0.51
N GLY A 86 6.09 14.53 0.19
CA GLY A 86 6.35 14.17 1.60
C GLY A 86 7.58 13.27 1.72
N VAL A 87 8.55 13.67 2.51
CA VAL A 87 9.75 12.87 2.77
C VAL A 87 9.44 11.90 3.90
N ARG A 88 9.40 10.60 3.60
CA ARG A 88 8.79 9.64 4.51
C ARG A 88 9.57 8.35 4.68
N ALA A 89 9.25 7.67 5.77
CA ALA A 89 9.70 6.30 6.05
C ALA A 89 8.72 5.63 7.00
N LEU A 90 8.53 4.33 6.82
CA LEU A 90 7.76 3.49 7.74
C LEU A 90 8.74 2.60 8.50
N ARG A 91 8.61 2.58 9.82
CA ARG A 91 9.45 1.78 10.71
C ARG A 91 8.60 0.82 11.52
N ASN A 92 9.09 -0.37 11.72
CA ASN A 92 8.48 -1.31 12.67
C ASN A 92 9.10 -1.09 14.04
N THR A 93 8.40 -0.40 14.91
CA THR A 93 8.85 -0.10 16.28
C THR A 93 8.27 -1.08 17.30
N GLY A 94 7.52 -2.07 16.84
CA GLY A 94 6.91 -3.08 17.70
C GLY A 94 7.80 -4.28 17.95
N ASP A 95 7.26 -5.23 18.70
CA ASP A 95 7.95 -6.49 19.04
C ASP A 95 7.60 -7.61 18.08
N ASP A 96 6.59 -7.41 17.25
CA ASP A 96 6.12 -8.40 16.27
C ASP A 96 6.35 -7.90 14.85
N ASP A 97 6.30 -8.81 13.89
CA ASP A 97 6.36 -8.44 12.49
C ASP A 97 5.15 -7.59 12.10
N MET A 98 5.35 -6.70 11.14
CA MET A 98 4.30 -5.86 10.57
C MET A 98 4.05 -6.29 9.14
N VAL A 99 2.79 -6.42 8.74
CA VAL A 99 2.41 -6.62 7.33
C VAL A 99 1.67 -5.37 6.89
N MET A 100 2.10 -4.82 5.76
CA MET A 100 1.51 -3.59 5.22
C MET A 100 1.38 -3.68 3.71
N MET A 101 0.46 -2.89 3.18
CA MET A 101 0.27 -2.73 1.74
C MET A 101 0.49 -1.26 1.38
N CYS A 102 1.15 -1.04 0.26
CA CYS A 102 1.33 0.30 -0.29
C CYS A 102 0.83 0.31 -1.73
N ILE A 103 0.01 1.28 -2.05
CA ILE A 103 -0.53 1.47 -3.40
C ILE A 103 -0.08 2.84 -3.86
N GLN A 104 0.64 2.90 -5.00
CA GLN A 104 1.07 4.17 -5.57
C GLN A 104 0.42 4.40 -6.92
N TYR A 105 0.10 5.64 -7.19
CA TYR A 105 -0.62 6.07 -8.38
C TYR A 105 -0.32 7.54 -8.63
N GLU A 106 -0.62 8.04 -9.82
CA GLU A 106 -0.40 9.45 -10.10
C GLU A 106 -1.31 10.34 -9.23
N ALA A 107 -0.73 11.41 -8.69
CA ALA A 107 -1.44 12.35 -7.82
C ALA A 107 -2.26 13.32 -8.68
N LYS A 108 -3.38 12.85 -9.18
CA LYS A 108 -4.35 13.65 -9.94
C LYS A 108 -5.76 13.18 -9.63
N PRO A 109 -6.75 14.07 -9.74
CA PRO A 109 -8.13 13.67 -9.45
C PRO A 109 -8.59 12.53 -10.35
N ILE A 110 -9.28 11.56 -9.74
CA ILE A 110 -10.00 10.57 -10.50
C ILE A 110 -11.38 11.18 -10.79
N SER A 111 -11.75 11.26 -12.07
CA SER A 111 -13.02 11.90 -12.44
C SER A 111 -14.17 10.91 -12.35
N SER A 112 -15.27 11.37 -11.75
CA SER A 112 -16.58 10.69 -11.81
C SER A 112 -16.52 9.20 -11.48
N PHE A 113 -15.82 8.81 -10.41
CA PHE A 113 -15.64 7.38 -10.10
C PHE A 113 -16.97 6.64 -9.95
N MET A 114 -18.05 7.32 -9.55
CA MET A 114 -19.38 6.70 -9.45
C MET A 114 -20.04 6.53 -10.81
N ASP A 115 -19.74 7.41 -11.76
CA ASP A 115 -20.37 7.39 -13.08
C ASP A 115 -19.66 6.47 -14.07
N ASP A 116 -18.49 5.98 -13.70
CA ASP A 116 -17.71 5.10 -14.56
C ASP A 116 -18.30 3.69 -14.64
N ALA A 117 -19.12 3.30 -13.68
CA ALA A 117 -19.68 1.96 -13.62
C ALA A 117 -20.88 1.79 -14.55
N ASN A 118 -20.90 0.69 -15.28
CA ASN A 118 -22.07 0.25 -16.03
C ASN A 118 -22.81 -0.78 -15.19
N ILE A 119 -24.07 -0.50 -14.86
CA ILE A 119 -24.87 -1.37 -13.99
C ILE A 119 -25.55 -2.45 -14.83
N ILE A 120 -25.27 -3.70 -14.50
CA ILE A 120 -25.90 -4.85 -15.16
C ILE A 120 -26.59 -5.67 -14.08
N PRO A 121 -27.93 -5.71 -14.08
CA PRO A 121 -28.67 -6.45 -13.05
C PRO A 121 -28.33 -7.95 -13.05
N ILE A 122 -28.32 -8.53 -11.87
CA ILE A 122 -28.11 -9.96 -11.71
C ILE A 122 -29.45 -10.65 -11.89
N GLU A 123 -29.50 -11.63 -12.78
CA GLU A 123 -30.68 -12.47 -12.94
C GLU A 123 -30.77 -13.46 -11.77
N LYS A 124 -32.00 -13.73 -11.32
CA LYS A 124 -32.26 -14.67 -10.23
C LYS A 124 -32.79 -15.98 -10.75
#